data_fbe3d27c1b319e504c03a20bdb63e6fb
#
_entry.id   fbe3d27c1b319e504c03a20bdb63e6fb
#
_cell.length_a   1.000
_cell.length_b   1.000
_cell.length_c   1.000
_cell.angle_alpha   90.00
_cell.angle_beta   90.00
_cell.angle_gamma   90.00
#
_symmetry.space_group_name_H-M   'P 1'
#
loop_
_entity.id
_entity.type
_entity.pdbx_description
1 polymer ?
#
loop_
_entity_poly.entity_id
_entity_poly.type
_entity_poly.pdbx_seq_one_letter_code
_entity_poly.pdbx_strand_id
1 'polypeptide(L)'
;MSRKKRYIRKLTTTEIEALQAGKKSDKGYQYNNRCHAILLSHKGQDIKELESIFEVTRQTIYSWFDNYEELGIKGLENKSGRGRKPVLRTDNKEHVEAVEKAVLKVAKKGGNLLAEVEKELDLVKDLSPKMLRTFLKKLVSHGNDAEEA
;
A
#
# COMPACT_ATOMS: atom_id res chain seq x y z
N MET A 1 -0.64 -22.53 -34.44
CA MET A 1 -1.93 -22.24 -33.78
C MET A 1 -1.85 -20.87 -33.07
N SER A 2 -2.72 -19.96 -33.45
CA SER A 2 -2.80 -18.68 -32.76
C SER A 2 -3.44 -18.87 -31.39
N ARG A 3 -2.82 -18.34 -30.34
CA ARG A 3 -3.40 -18.35 -29.01
C ARG A 3 -4.68 -17.52 -29.00
N LYS A 4 -5.70 -18.01 -28.30
CA LYS A 4 -6.95 -17.25 -28.13
C LYS A 4 -6.63 -15.89 -27.50
N LYS A 5 -7.13 -14.83 -28.11
CA LYS A 5 -7.00 -13.49 -27.56
C LYS A 5 -7.83 -13.37 -26.28
N ARG A 6 -7.27 -12.77 -25.24
CA ARG A 6 -7.95 -12.60 -23.96
C ARG A 6 -8.54 -11.19 -23.86
N TYR A 7 -9.81 -11.12 -23.48
CA TYR A 7 -10.54 -9.87 -23.30
C TYR A 7 -11.38 -9.91 -22.02
N ILE A 8 -11.58 -8.75 -21.41
CA ILE A 8 -12.57 -8.59 -20.36
C ILE A 8 -13.90 -8.25 -21.01
N ARG A 9 -14.74 -9.27 -21.23
CA ARG A 9 -15.98 -9.11 -22.01
C ARG A 9 -17.23 -8.84 -21.19
N LYS A 10 -17.28 -9.35 -19.96
CA LYS A 10 -18.48 -9.25 -19.11
C LYS A 10 -18.28 -8.18 -18.05
N LEU A 11 -18.75 -6.99 -18.35
CA LEU A 11 -18.80 -5.90 -17.36
C LEU A 11 -20.25 -5.43 -17.21
N THR A 12 -20.72 -5.33 -15.97
CA THR A 12 -22.01 -4.72 -15.67
C THR A 12 -21.90 -3.21 -15.76
N THR A 13 -23.03 -2.51 -15.89
CA THR A 13 -23.07 -1.06 -15.92
C THR A 13 -22.39 -0.45 -14.67
N THR A 14 -22.65 -1.04 -13.51
CA THR A 14 -22.03 -0.62 -12.24
C THR A 14 -20.51 -0.75 -12.27
N GLU A 15 -20.00 -1.86 -12.80
CA GLU A 15 -18.56 -2.07 -12.95
C GLU A 15 -17.92 -1.07 -13.90
N ILE A 16 -18.58 -0.78 -15.02
CA ILE A 16 -18.10 0.21 -15.99
C ILE A 16 -18.02 1.60 -15.35
N GLU A 17 -19.05 2.01 -14.61
CA GLU A 17 -19.07 3.28 -13.90
C GLU A 17 -17.96 3.36 -12.84
N ALA A 18 -17.76 2.29 -12.08
CA ALA A 18 -16.70 2.21 -11.07
C ALA A 18 -15.31 2.31 -11.71
N LEU A 19 -15.09 1.66 -12.84
CA LEU A 19 -13.82 1.73 -13.57
C LEU A 19 -13.58 3.11 -14.18
N GLN A 20 -14.62 3.77 -14.69
CA GLN A 20 -14.50 5.14 -15.20
C GLN A 20 -14.15 6.12 -14.08
N ALA A 21 -14.77 5.96 -12.91
CA ALA A 21 -14.43 6.75 -11.73
C ALA A 21 -12.99 6.46 -11.27
N GLY A 22 -12.58 5.20 -11.28
CA GLY A 22 -11.23 4.79 -10.95
C GLY A 22 -10.17 5.37 -11.88
N LYS A 23 -10.47 5.44 -13.17
CA LYS A 23 -9.59 6.05 -14.17
C LYS A 23 -9.29 7.53 -13.90
N LYS A 24 -10.23 8.23 -13.29
CA LYS A 24 -10.12 9.65 -12.96
C LYS A 24 -9.79 9.92 -11.49
N SER A 25 -9.59 8.88 -10.70
CA SER A 25 -9.37 9.03 -9.26
C SER A 25 -7.98 9.55 -8.92
N ASP A 26 -7.83 10.05 -7.71
CA ASP A 26 -6.56 10.52 -7.15
C ASP A 26 -5.71 9.42 -6.51
N LYS A 27 -6.11 8.15 -6.67
CA LYS A 27 -5.40 7.00 -6.07
C LYS A 27 -4.05 6.71 -6.69
N GLY A 28 -3.73 7.37 -7.80
CA GLY A 28 -2.42 7.29 -8.41
C GLY A 28 -2.45 6.79 -9.85
N TYR A 29 -1.42 7.15 -10.57
CA TYR A 29 -1.24 6.86 -11.99
C TYR A 29 -1.37 5.38 -12.33
N GLN A 30 -0.78 4.50 -11.52
CA GLN A 30 -0.82 3.07 -11.77
C GLN A 30 -2.24 2.50 -11.68
N TYR A 31 -2.97 2.91 -10.66
CA TYR A 31 -4.37 2.51 -10.48
C TYR A 31 -5.24 3.00 -11.65
N ASN A 32 -5.06 4.27 -12.03
CA ASN A 32 -5.81 4.87 -13.13
C ASN A 32 -5.57 4.11 -14.46
N ASN A 33 -4.32 3.76 -14.74
CA ASN A 33 -3.97 2.99 -15.94
C ASN A 33 -4.56 1.58 -15.93
N ARG A 34 -4.58 0.91 -14.80
CA ARG A 34 -5.18 -0.42 -14.68
C ARG A 34 -6.67 -0.39 -14.95
N CYS A 35 -7.39 0.57 -14.39
CA CYS A 35 -8.82 0.77 -14.66
C CYS A 35 -9.06 1.06 -16.15
N HIS A 36 -8.23 1.92 -16.74
CA HIS A 36 -8.32 2.24 -18.16
C HIS A 36 -8.08 1.01 -19.04
N ALA A 37 -7.09 0.18 -18.70
CA ALA A 37 -6.78 -1.05 -19.44
C ALA A 37 -7.97 -2.02 -19.45
N ILE A 38 -8.66 -2.20 -18.33
CA ILE A 38 -9.85 -3.06 -18.26
C ILE A 38 -10.97 -2.51 -19.15
N LEU A 39 -11.20 -1.20 -19.10
CA LEU A 39 -12.21 -0.54 -19.96
C LEU A 39 -11.90 -0.70 -21.44
N LEU A 40 -10.65 -0.53 -21.85
CA LEU A 40 -10.23 -0.68 -23.24
C LEU A 40 -10.36 -2.13 -23.71
N SER A 41 -10.03 -3.09 -22.86
CA SER A 41 -10.22 -4.51 -23.17
C SER A 41 -11.69 -4.83 -23.39
N HIS A 42 -12.58 -4.28 -22.56
CA HIS A 42 -14.03 -4.43 -22.72
C HIS A 42 -14.54 -3.84 -24.05
N LYS A 43 -13.90 -2.76 -24.52
CA LYS A 43 -14.23 -2.12 -25.80
C LYS A 43 -13.72 -2.89 -27.02
N GLY A 44 -12.90 -3.95 -26.83
CA GLY A 44 -12.38 -4.77 -27.89
C GLY A 44 -10.91 -4.59 -28.21
N GLN A 45 -10.18 -3.81 -27.44
CA GLN A 45 -8.71 -3.67 -27.60
C GLN A 45 -8.03 -4.97 -27.17
N ASP A 46 -7.13 -5.50 -28.00
CA ASP A 46 -6.40 -6.71 -27.65
C ASP A 46 -5.19 -6.41 -26.74
N ILE A 47 -4.58 -7.47 -26.21
CA ILE A 47 -3.44 -7.34 -25.30
C ILE A 47 -2.26 -6.65 -25.96
N LYS A 48 -2.02 -6.91 -27.24
CA LYS A 48 -0.93 -6.30 -28.00
C LYS A 48 -1.12 -4.77 -28.10
N GLU A 49 -2.34 -4.32 -28.31
CA GLU A 49 -2.69 -2.89 -28.33
C GLU A 49 -2.50 -2.26 -26.96
N LEU A 50 -2.91 -2.96 -25.89
CA LEU A 50 -2.72 -2.48 -24.53
C LEU A 50 -1.25 -2.38 -24.13
N GLU A 51 -0.42 -3.32 -24.58
CA GLU A 51 1.04 -3.24 -24.39
C GLU A 51 1.60 -1.95 -24.96
N SER A 52 1.17 -1.58 -26.17
CA SER A 52 1.62 -0.36 -26.83
C SER A 52 1.11 0.90 -26.14
N ILE A 53 -0.17 0.91 -25.73
CA ILE A 53 -0.80 2.08 -25.11
C ILE A 53 -0.17 2.40 -23.75
N PHE A 54 0.05 1.38 -22.92
CA PHE A 54 0.55 1.56 -21.54
C PHE A 54 2.06 1.33 -21.41
N GLU A 55 2.74 0.94 -22.49
CA GLU A 55 4.17 0.66 -22.50
C GLU A 55 4.59 -0.38 -21.43
N VAL A 56 3.81 -1.43 -21.32
CA VAL A 56 4.04 -2.52 -20.37
C VAL A 56 4.12 -3.86 -21.09
N THR A 57 4.64 -4.88 -20.42
CA THR A 57 4.72 -6.22 -20.97
C THR A 57 3.38 -6.92 -21.01
N ARG A 58 3.24 -7.90 -21.89
CA ARG A 58 2.05 -8.78 -21.96
C ARG A 58 1.73 -9.41 -20.61
N GLN A 59 2.74 -9.86 -19.89
CA GLN A 59 2.59 -10.50 -18.60
C GLN A 59 1.99 -9.54 -17.55
N THR A 60 2.35 -8.28 -17.60
CA THR A 60 1.77 -7.23 -16.74
C THR A 60 0.28 -7.08 -17.03
N ILE A 61 -0.12 -7.06 -18.30
CA ILE A 61 -1.55 -6.97 -18.68
C ILE A 61 -2.33 -8.19 -18.17
N TYR A 62 -1.77 -9.39 -18.33
CA TYR A 62 -2.40 -10.61 -17.81
C TYR A 62 -2.57 -10.55 -16.29
N SER A 63 -1.59 -10.03 -15.56
CA SER A 63 -1.69 -9.85 -14.12
C SER A 63 -2.82 -8.90 -13.73
N TRP A 64 -2.99 -7.80 -14.47
CA TRP A 64 -4.09 -6.87 -14.24
C TRP A 64 -5.44 -7.53 -14.45
N PHE A 65 -5.59 -8.32 -15.51
CA PHE A 65 -6.82 -9.06 -15.80
C PHE A 65 -7.13 -10.11 -14.74
N ASP A 66 -6.10 -10.87 -14.33
CA ASP A 66 -6.25 -11.88 -13.27
C ASP A 66 -6.69 -11.25 -11.95
N ASN A 67 -6.07 -10.15 -11.57
CA ASN A 67 -6.42 -9.43 -10.33
C ASN A 67 -7.84 -8.88 -10.39
N TYR A 68 -8.26 -8.36 -11.53
CA TYR A 68 -9.62 -7.87 -11.72
C TYR A 68 -10.65 -9.00 -11.69
N GLU A 69 -10.38 -10.11 -12.35
CA GLU A 69 -11.30 -11.28 -12.37
C GLU A 69 -11.43 -11.91 -10.98
N GLU A 70 -10.36 -11.88 -10.19
CA GLU A 70 -10.34 -12.47 -8.84
C GLU A 70 -10.98 -11.57 -7.78
N LEU A 71 -10.61 -10.29 -7.76
CA LEU A 71 -10.95 -9.35 -6.69
C LEU A 71 -11.80 -8.15 -7.14
N GLY A 72 -12.08 -8.04 -8.41
CA GLY A 72 -12.78 -6.89 -8.97
C GLY A 72 -11.91 -5.63 -8.97
N ILE A 73 -12.52 -4.47 -8.82
CA ILE A 73 -11.81 -3.19 -8.86
C ILE A 73 -10.77 -3.05 -7.73
N LYS A 74 -10.98 -3.71 -6.61
CA LYS A 74 -10.02 -3.74 -5.50
C LYS A 74 -8.70 -4.41 -5.89
N GLY A 75 -8.75 -5.38 -6.81
CA GLY A 75 -7.56 -6.03 -7.33
C GLY A 75 -6.65 -5.12 -8.15
N LEU A 76 -7.18 -3.99 -8.62
CA LEU A 76 -6.43 -3.00 -9.38
C LEU A 76 -5.73 -1.97 -8.49
N GLU A 77 -6.08 -1.91 -7.22
CA GLU A 77 -5.44 -1.01 -6.25
C GLU A 77 -4.02 -1.46 -5.93
N ASN A 78 -3.17 -0.51 -5.56
CA ASN A 78 -1.83 -0.83 -5.10
C ASN A 78 -1.91 -1.59 -3.78
N LYS A 79 -1.27 -2.76 -3.73
CA LYS A 79 -1.22 -3.54 -2.49
C LYS A 79 -0.39 -2.80 -1.46
N SER A 80 -0.92 -2.69 -0.26
CA SER A 80 -0.19 -2.15 0.89
C SER A 80 0.93 -3.12 1.30
N GLY A 81 1.92 -2.62 2.01
CA GLY A 81 2.99 -3.44 2.52
C GLY A 81 4.11 -3.77 1.53
N ARG A 82 4.17 -3.05 0.42
CA ARG A 82 5.25 -3.20 -0.57
C ARG A 82 6.48 -2.46 -0.13
N GLY A 83 7.15 -2.62 0.69
CA GLY A 83 8.35 -1.91 1.10
C GLY A 83 9.02 -2.64 2.23
N ARG A 84 10.13 -2.14 2.65
CA ARG A 84 10.81 -2.65 3.83
C ARG A 84 9.88 -2.46 5.02
N LYS A 85 9.63 -3.54 5.76
CA LYS A 85 8.83 -3.46 6.99
C LYS A 85 9.53 -2.54 7.97
N PRO A 86 8.79 -1.61 8.62
CA PRO A 86 9.40 -0.74 9.61
C PRO A 86 9.90 -1.54 10.81
N VAL A 87 11.03 -1.13 11.37
CA VAL A 87 11.61 -1.74 12.56
C VAL A 87 10.68 -1.54 13.76
N LEU A 88 10.15 -0.32 13.91
CA LEU A 88 9.15 0.01 14.94
C LEU A 88 7.76 0.06 14.32
N ARG A 89 6.82 -0.68 14.93
CA ARG A 89 5.44 -0.81 14.43
C ARG A 89 4.45 -0.38 15.52
N THR A 90 3.54 0.53 15.15
CA THR A 90 2.50 1.01 16.08
C THR A 90 1.44 -0.05 16.41
N ASP A 91 1.29 -1.06 15.55
CA ASP A 91 0.37 -2.19 15.77
C ASP A 91 0.97 -3.25 16.71
N ASN A 92 2.26 -3.18 17.03
CA ASN A 92 2.91 -4.10 17.94
C ASN A 92 2.95 -3.50 19.36
N LYS A 93 2.25 -4.13 20.29
CA LYS A 93 2.16 -3.67 21.68
C LYS A 93 3.52 -3.62 22.38
N GLU A 94 4.39 -4.58 22.11
CA GLU A 94 5.74 -4.62 22.69
C GLU A 94 6.55 -3.40 22.31
N HIS A 95 6.47 -2.99 21.04
CA HIS A 95 7.16 -1.79 20.55
C HIS A 95 6.62 -0.52 21.22
N VAL A 96 5.30 -0.40 21.32
CA VAL A 96 4.64 0.75 21.96
C VAL A 96 5.02 0.85 23.42
N GLU A 97 4.92 -0.23 24.16
CA GLU A 97 5.26 -0.29 25.59
C GLU A 97 6.73 0.02 25.85
N ALA A 98 7.62 -0.53 25.04
CA ALA A 98 9.06 -0.29 25.15
C ALA A 98 9.42 1.19 24.95
N VAL A 99 8.82 1.81 23.94
CA VAL A 99 9.05 3.24 23.66
C VAL A 99 8.47 4.10 24.80
N GLU A 100 7.28 3.79 25.32
CA GLU A 100 6.66 4.50 26.44
C GLU A 100 7.52 4.42 27.69
N LYS A 101 8.04 3.24 28.03
CA LYS A 101 8.96 3.05 29.16
C LYS A 101 10.25 3.87 28.99
N ALA A 102 10.82 3.84 27.77
CA ALA A 102 12.02 4.60 27.47
C ALA A 102 11.79 6.12 27.62
N VAL A 103 10.65 6.62 27.14
CA VAL A 103 10.27 8.03 27.28
C VAL A 103 10.17 8.43 28.77
N LEU A 104 9.54 7.61 29.59
CA LEU A 104 9.42 7.86 31.03
C LEU A 104 10.78 7.86 31.73
N LYS A 105 11.66 6.93 31.41
CA LYS A 105 13.03 6.89 31.95
C LYS A 105 13.83 8.14 31.60
N VAL A 106 13.79 8.54 30.34
CA VAL A 106 14.50 9.74 29.85
C VAL A 106 13.95 11.00 30.51
N ALA A 107 12.63 11.08 30.69
CA ALA A 107 11.98 12.21 31.36
C ALA A 107 12.40 12.33 32.84
N LYS A 108 12.60 11.20 33.53
CA LYS A 108 12.99 11.18 34.96
C LYS A 108 14.48 11.34 35.19
N LYS A 109 15.30 10.62 34.40
CA LYS A 109 16.76 10.51 34.63
C LYS A 109 17.60 11.21 33.58
N GLY A 110 17.01 11.69 32.51
CA GLY A 110 17.74 12.20 31.36
C GLY A 110 18.35 11.06 30.53
N GLY A 111 19.11 11.40 29.51
CA GLY A 111 19.78 10.45 28.65
C GLY A 111 19.27 10.46 27.23
N ASN A 112 19.71 9.49 26.43
CA ASN A 112 19.37 9.37 25.02
C ASN A 112 18.21 8.41 24.85
N LEU A 113 17.07 8.92 24.34
CA LEU A 113 15.86 8.14 24.11
C LEU A 113 16.11 6.96 23.15
N LEU A 114 16.88 7.17 22.09
CA LEU A 114 17.20 6.13 21.13
C LEU A 114 17.92 4.95 21.79
N ALA A 115 18.91 5.23 22.63
CA ALA A 115 19.66 4.20 23.35
C ALA A 115 18.77 3.41 24.32
N GLU A 116 17.85 4.07 25.01
CA GLU A 116 16.92 3.41 25.92
C GLU A 116 15.92 2.50 25.18
N VAL A 117 15.40 2.95 24.02
CA VAL A 117 14.52 2.14 23.18
C VAL A 117 15.26 0.90 22.66
N GLU A 118 16.49 1.07 22.22
CA GLU A 118 17.32 -0.04 21.75
C GLU A 118 17.55 -1.09 22.83
N LYS A 119 17.79 -0.66 24.08
CA LYS A 119 17.93 -1.57 25.22
C LYS A 119 16.66 -2.33 25.52
N GLU A 120 15.50 -1.67 25.54
CA GLU A 120 14.23 -2.29 25.85
C GLU A 120 13.79 -3.31 24.81
N LEU A 121 14.09 -3.07 23.53
CA LEU A 121 13.69 -3.94 22.43
C LEU A 121 14.80 -4.88 21.95
N ASP A 122 16.01 -4.78 22.49
CA ASP A 122 17.16 -5.56 22.06
C ASP A 122 17.47 -5.40 20.55
N LEU A 123 17.15 -4.24 19.99
CA LEU A 123 17.35 -3.90 18.58
C LEU A 123 18.67 -3.13 18.41
N VAL A 124 19.78 -3.82 18.34
CA VAL A 124 21.10 -3.24 18.54
C VAL A 124 21.63 -2.41 17.37
N LYS A 125 21.10 -2.47 16.16
CA LYS A 125 21.77 -1.82 15.02
C LYS A 125 20.87 -1.18 13.95
N ASP A 126 19.57 -1.38 14.02
CA ASP A 126 18.70 -1.01 12.90
C ASP A 126 17.83 0.23 13.13
N LEU A 127 17.91 0.81 14.32
CA LEU A 127 17.06 1.93 14.69
C LEU A 127 17.78 3.27 14.46
N SER A 128 17.24 4.08 13.56
CA SER A 128 17.75 5.44 13.33
C SER A 128 16.92 6.48 14.09
N PRO A 129 17.50 7.66 14.39
CA PRO A 129 16.74 8.75 15.02
C PRO A 129 15.50 9.16 14.22
N LYS A 130 15.58 9.10 12.90
CA LYS A 130 14.46 9.41 12.00
C LYS A 130 13.31 8.43 12.15
N MET A 131 13.60 7.15 12.26
CA MET A 131 12.59 6.09 12.49
C MET A 131 11.86 6.31 13.80
N LEU A 132 12.60 6.63 14.86
CA LEU A 132 12.04 6.91 16.17
C LEU A 132 11.11 8.12 16.15
N ARG A 133 11.54 9.21 15.49
CA ARG A 133 10.70 10.41 15.33
C ARG A 133 9.41 10.11 14.58
N THR A 134 9.49 9.35 13.49
CA THR A 134 8.32 8.93 12.70
C THR A 134 7.36 8.09 13.54
N PHE A 135 7.90 7.16 14.30
CA PHE A 135 7.11 6.31 15.21
C PHE A 135 6.39 7.12 16.27
N LEU A 136 7.09 8.06 16.91
CA LEU A 136 6.51 8.94 17.93
C LEU A 136 5.37 9.81 17.37
N LYS A 137 5.54 10.33 16.15
CA LYS A 137 4.48 11.09 15.47
C LYS A 137 3.24 10.25 15.22
N LYS A 138 3.43 9.00 14.80
CA LYS A 138 2.30 8.07 14.58
C LYS A 138 1.59 7.73 15.87
N LEU A 139 2.32 7.54 16.98
CA LEU A 139 1.72 7.27 18.28
C LEU A 139 0.86 8.44 18.76
N VAL A 140 1.34 9.67 18.63
CA VAL A 140 0.59 10.88 19.00
C VAL A 140 -0.69 11.00 18.17
N SER A 141 -0.60 10.75 16.86
CA SER A 141 -1.74 10.79 15.95
C SER A 141 -2.82 9.76 16.33
N HIS A 142 -2.43 8.53 16.64
CA HIS A 142 -3.36 7.48 17.08
C HIS A 142 -3.93 7.75 18.47
N GLY A 143 -3.13 8.32 19.37
CA GLY A 143 -3.58 8.70 20.70
C GLY A 143 -4.69 9.76 20.65
N ASN A 144 -4.55 10.76 19.80
CA ASN A 144 -5.56 11.79 19.61
C ASN A 144 -6.87 11.22 19.05
N ASP A 145 -6.78 10.31 18.09
CA ASP A 145 -7.97 9.65 17.53
C ASP A 145 -8.72 8.82 18.59
N ALA A 146 -8.01 8.21 19.53
CA ALA A 146 -8.58 7.43 20.61
C ALA A 146 -9.27 8.33 21.66
N GLU A 147 -8.80 9.54 21.88
CA GLU A 147 -9.39 10.49 22.84
C GLU A 147 -10.68 11.13 22.33
N GLU A 148 -10.87 11.23 21.02
CA GLU A 148 -12.08 11.76 20.39
C GLU A 148 -13.24 10.76 20.31
N ALA A 149 -13.02 9.52 20.65
CA ALA A 149 -14.04 8.47 20.56
C ALA A 149 -15.00 8.48 21.80
#